data_9958e9ba40e12d88f8917a390dc98005
#
_entry.id   9958e9ba40e12d88f8917a390dc98005
#
_cell.length_a   1.000
_cell.length_b   1.000
_cell.length_c   1.000
_cell.angle_alpha   90.00
_cell.angle_beta   90.00
_cell.angle_gamma   90.00
#
_symmetry.space_group_name_H-M   'P 1'
#
loop_
_entity.id
_entity.type
_entity.pdbx_description
1 polymer ?
#
loop_
_entity_poly.entity_id
_entity_poly.type
_entity_poly.pdbx_seq_one_letter_code
_entity_poly.pdbx_strand_id
1 'polypeptide(L)'
;RSTIKYQIDQYIPMAIDEAKVDWVLLGQSAHNPQQQEVLLASTANSYAEERLEFIEGLGLNVIGAEPDPIAMVRSLLPTGIQDARLIIDVGELSTNLVVTYGDAPRLVRTIPTGLHSLVKAAVQNLNVEEDQARQFIIKFGLAPDRLEGQVYHAVENVLEGFAAELTKSIKFFQTRYPNTPVGGILLSGYGSVIPKFGEYVTAKTGVA
;
A
#
# COMPACT_ATOMS: atom_id res chain seq x y z
N ARG A 1 -9.81 0.03 27.94
CA ARG A 1 -8.45 -0.57 27.78
C ARG A 1 -8.41 -2.06 28.12
N SER A 2 -9.16 -2.55 29.11
CA SER A 2 -9.15 -3.96 29.50
C SER A 2 -9.80 -4.90 28.47
N THR A 3 -10.90 -4.48 27.82
CA THR A 3 -11.68 -5.30 26.89
C THR A 3 -10.90 -5.69 25.64
N ILE A 4 -10.03 -4.82 25.13
CA ILE A 4 -9.22 -5.07 23.92
C ILE A 4 -8.25 -6.24 24.17
N LYS A 5 -7.60 -6.28 25.33
CA LYS A 5 -6.63 -7.34 25.66
C LYS A 5 -7.21 -8.76 25.60
N TYR A 6 -8.50 -8.92 25.87
CA TYR A 6 -9.18 -10.24 25.83
C TYR A 6 -9.71 -10.61 24.44
N GLN A 7 -9.70 -9.66 23.50
CA GLN A 7 -10.21 -9.89 22.14
C GLN A 7 -9.09 -9.93 21.09
N ILE A 8 -7.90 -9.48 21.43
CA ILE A 8 -6.77 -9.40 20.50
C ILE A 8 -6.47 -10.75 19.85
N ASP A 9 -6.52 -11.85 20.63
CA ASP A 9 -6.26 -13.21 20.14
C ASP A 9 -7.14 -13.62 18.95
N GLN A 10 -8.30 -12.98 18.77
CA GLN A 10 -9.20 -13.27 17.67
C GLN A 10 -8.81 -12.57 16.36
N TYR A 11 -7.93 -11.56 16.43
CA TYR A 11 -7.58 -10.71 15.30
C TYR A 11 -6.13 -10.87 14.83
N ILE A 12 -5.27 -11.47 15.63
CA ILE A 12 -3.88 -11.70 15.25
C ILE A 12 -3.66 -13.17 14.82
N PRO A 13 -2.86 -13.42 13.77
CA PRO A 13 -2.66 -14.77 13.22
C PRO A 13 -1.59 -15.59 13.95
N MET A 14 -1.27 -15.25 15.20
CA MET A 14 -0.23 -15.90 16.01
C MET A 14 -0.61 -15.87 17.50
N ALA A 15 0.06 -16.68 18.32
CA ALA A 15 -0.14 -16.65 19.75
C ALA A 15 0.32 -15.30 20.36
N ILE A 16 -0.42 -14.80 21.36
CA ILE A 16 -0.19 -13.44 21.89
C ILE A 16 1.16 -13.31 22.60
N ASP A 17 1.67 -14.39 23.17
CA ASP A 17 2.98 -14.47 23.81
C ASP A 17 4.15 -14.46 22.81
N GLU A 18 3.87 -14.80 21.55
CA GLU A 18 4.81 -14.72 20.43
C GLU A 18 4.72 -13.41 19.64
N ALA A 19 3.78 -12.53 19.98
CA ALA A 19 3.49 -11.31 19.26
C ALA A 19 3.83 -10.05 20.05
N LYS A 20 4.48 -9.09 19.38
CA LYS A 20 4.44 -7.69 19.79
C LYS A 20 3.16 -7.08 19.22
N VAL A 21 2.37 -6.49 20.09
CA VAL A 21 1.05 -5.93 19.72
C VAL A 21 0.95 -4.50 20.24
N ASP A 22 0.54 -3.61 19.37
CA ASP A 22 0.18 -2.25 19.73
C ASP A 22 -1.13 -1.84 19.07
N TRP A 23 -1.82 -0.84 19.61
CA TRP A 23 -3.10 -0.40 19.11
C TRP A 23 -3.41 1.06 19.43
N VAL A 24 -4.20 1.69 18.58
CA VAL A 24 -4.70 3.05 18.76
C VAL A 24 -6.19 3.14 18.47
N LEU A 25 -6.91 3.97 19.24
CA LEU A 25 -8.31 4.28 18.98
C LEU A 25 -8.43 5.25 17.83
N LEU A 26 -9.27 4.91 16.85
CA LEU A 26 -9.52 5.72 15.65
C LEU A 26 -10.81 6.56 15.74
N GLY A 27 -11.55 6.43 16.82
CA GLY A 27 -12.83 7.12 17.02
C GLY A 27 -14.04 6.20 16.91
N GLN A 28 -15.22 6.78 16.77
CA GLN A 28 -16.48 6.02 16.68
C GLN A 28 -16.56 5.24 15.38
N SER A 29 -17.15 4.03 15.45
CA SER A 29 -17.38 3.22 14.27
C SER A 29 -18.41 3.87 13.33
N ALA A 30 -18.14 3.83 12.03
CA ALA A 30 -19.07 4.30 11.01
C ALA A 30 -20.39 3.48 10.95
N HIS A 31 -20.33 2.22 11.44
CA HIS A 31 -21.51 1.33 11.43
C HIS A 31 -22.29 1.32 12.73
N ASN A 32 -21.62 1.53 13.85
CA ASN A 32 -22.25 1.50 15.17
C ASN A 32 -21.64 2.57 16.08
N PRO A 33 -22.36 3.67 16.34
CA PRO A 33 -21.87 4.76 17.20
C PRO A 33 -21.55 4.35 18.65
N GLN A 34 -22.02 3.19 19.10
CA GLN A 34 -21.69 2.66 20.43
C GLN A 34 -20.38 1.89 20.46
N GLN A 35 -19.76 1.66 19.28
CA GLN A 35 -18.49 0.97 19.14
C GLN A 35 -17.38 1.95 18.74
N GLN A 36 -16.16 1.61 19.15
CA GLN A 36 -14.95 2.33 18.75
C GLN A 36 -14.20 1.52 17.68
N GLU A 37 -13.68 2.21 16.68
CA GLU A 37 -12.72 1.61 15.77
C GLU A 37 -11.33 1.61 16.39
N VAL A 38 -10.60 0.54 16.16
CA VAL A 38 -9.23 0.34 16.66
C VAL A 38 -8.34 -0.04 15.50
N LEU A 39 -7.23 0.66 15.33
CA LEU A 39 -6.12 0.19 14.52
C LEU A 39 -5.26 -0.70 15.39
N LEU A 40 -5.10 -1.95 14.98
CA LEU A 40 -4.29 -2.95 15.63
C LEU A 40 -3.08 -3.27 14.74
N ALA A 41 -1.90 -3.24 15.31
CA ALA A 41 -0.66 -3.68 14.67
C ALA A 41 -0.08 -4.85 15.46
N SER A 42 0.35 -5.89 14.76
CA SER A 42 1.04 -7.02 15.37
C SER A 42 2.17 -7.53 14.49
N THR A 43 3.23 -7.99 15.13
CA THR A 43 4.36 -8.65 14.47
C THR A 43 4.92 -9.73 15.38
N ALA A 44 5.56 -10.77 14.82
CA ALA A 44 6.25 -11.77 15.63
C ALA A 44 7.38 -11.14 16.44
N ASN A 45 7.52 -11.55 17.71
CA ASN A 45 8.61 -11.10 18.58
C ASN A 45 9.97 -11.34 17.92
N SER A 46 10.20 -12.54 17.40
CA SER A 46 11.45 -12.92 16.74
C SER A 46 11.79 -12.02 15.56
N TYR A 47 10.79 -11.68 14.73
CA TYR A 47 10.98 -10.77 13.59
C TYR A 47 11.39 -9.36 14.03
N ALA A 48 10.74 -8.83 15.05
CA ALA A 48 11.05 -7.50 15.56
C ALA A 48 12.43 -7.45 16.22
N GLU A 49 12.75 -8.46 17.04
CA GLU A 49 14.00 -8.55 17.78
C GLU A 49 15.20 -8.69 16.85
N GLU A 50 15.14 -9.58 15.85
CA GLU A 50 16.19 -9.75 14.84
C GLU A 50 16.54 -8.44 14.14
N ARG A 51 15.54 -7.62 13.81
CA ARG A 51 15.76 -6.33 13.14
C ARG A 51 16.30 -5.27 14.06
N LEU A 52 15.84 -5.24 15.30
CA LEU A 52 16.38 -4.34 16.32
C LEU A 52 17.86 -4.66 16.58
N GLU A 53 18.18 -5.93 16.83
CA GLU A 53 19.54 -6.39 17.06
C GLU A 53 20.48 -6.07 15.86
N PHE A 54 19.97 -6.25 14.63
CA PHE A 54 20.73 -5.91 13.42
C PHE A 54 21.07 -4.42 13.37
N ILE A 55 20.09 -3.53 13.59
CA ILE A 55 20.30 -2.08 13.51
C ILE A 55 21.16 -1.58 14.67
N GLU A 56 20.91 -2.09 15.88
CA GLU A 56 21.71 -1.73 17.07
C GLU A 56 23.15 -2.26 16.97
N GLY A 57 23.34 -3.41 16.33
CA GLY A 57 24.67 -3.96 16.02
C GLY A 57 25.49 -3.08 15.07
N LEU A 58 24.85 -2.19 14.30
CA LEU A 58 25.52 -1.16 13.50
C LEU A 58 25.87 0.11 14.31
N GLY A 59 25.62 0.12 15.62
CA GLY A 59 25.88 1.25 16.53
C GLY A 59 24.80 2.32 16.51
N LEU A 60 23.62 2.02 15.96
CA LEU A 60 22.47 2.93 15.95
C LEU A 60 21.56 2.66 17.16
N ASN A 61 21.02 3.71 17.77
CA ASN A 61 20.04 3.58 18.83
C ASN A 61 18.62 3.65 18.23
N VAL A 62 17.87 2.56 18.32
CA VAL A 62 16.49 2.49 17.79
C VAL A 62 15.54 3.11 18.80
N ILE A 63 14.93 4.24 18.45
CA ILE A 63 13.96 4.96 19.30
C ILE A 63 12.50 4.59 19.02
N GLY A 64 12.23 3.86 17.96
CA GLY A 64 10.89 3.42 17.59
C GLY A 64 10.89 2.53 16.36
N ALA A 65 9.89 1.68 16.26
CA ALA A 65 9.61 0.86 15.09
C ALA A 65 8.11 0.93 14.79
N GLU A 66 7.76 1.07 13.52
CA GLU A 66 6.37 1.13 13.10
C GLU A 66 6.16 0.34 11.79
N PRO A 67 4.96 -0.19 11.54
CA PRO A 67 4.63 -0.79 10.25
C PRO A 67 4.70 0.22 9.10
N ASP A 68 5.23 -0.20 7.94
CA ASP A 68 5.35 0.65 6.74
C ASP A 68 4.08 1.44 6.39
N PRO A 69 2.85 0.87 6.43
CA PRO A 69 1.65 1.62 6.11
C PRO A 69 1.40 2.82 7.02
N ILE A 70 1.78 2.72 8.30
CA ILE A 70 1.65 3.83 9.26
C ILE A 70 2.69 4.91 8.95
N ALA A 71 3.94 4.51 8.71
CA ALA A 71 5.01 5.40 8.30
C ALA A 71 4.67 6.15 7.00
N MET A 72 4.11 5.46 6.02
CA MET A 72 3.66 6.04 4.74
C MET A 72 2.59 7.13 4.97
N VAL A 73 1.57 6.83 5.75
CA VAL A 73 0.51 7.80 6.07
C VAL A 73 1.10 9.05 6.73
N ARG A 74 1.94 8.86 7.74
CA ARG A 74 2.58 9.96 8.48
C ARG A 74 3.52 10.81 7.60
N SER A 75 4.18 10.20 6.62
CA SER A 75 5.15 10.91 5.75
C SER A 75 4.52 11.58 4.53
N LEU A 76 3.43 11.03 4.00
CA LEU A 76 2.84 11.47 2.73
C LEU A 76 1.61 12.34 2.91
N LEU A 77 0.92 12.27 4.05
CA LEU A 77 -0.28 13.05 4.27
C LEU A 77 -0.04 14.27 5.18
N PRO A 78 -0.72 15.38 4.91
CA PRO A 78 -0.73 16.52 5.81
C PRO A 78 -1.35 16.15 7.17
N THR A 79 -0.82 16.70 8.24
CA THR A 79 -1.42 16.54 9.58
C THR A 79 -2.82 17.15 9.60
N GLY A 80 -3.78 16.41 10.18
CA GLY A 80 -5.15 16.89 10.36
C GLY A 80 -6.03 16.81 9.12
N ILE A 81 -5.62 16.05 8.09
CA ILE A 81 -6.46 15.75 6.93
C ILE A 81 -7.76 15.06 7.38
N GLN A 82 -8.90 15.45 6.80
CA GLN A 82 -10.23 14.96 7.20
C GLN A 82 -10.89 14.07 6.16
N ASP A 83 -10.36 14.01 4.94
CA ASP A 83 -10.90 13.21 3.85
C ASP A 83 -10.21 11.84 3.73
N ALA A 84 -10.76 10.97 2.88
CA ALA A 84 -10.14 9.70 2.58
C ALA A 84 -9.16 9.85 1.41
N ARG A 85 -8.00 9.22 1.55
CA ARG A 85 -6.94 9.18 0.52
C ARG A 85 -6.52 7.74 0.25
N LEU A 86 -6.14 7.49 -1.00
CA LEU A 86 -5.54 6.25 -1.43
C LEU A 86 -4.05 6.45 -1.64
N ILE A 87 -3.22 5.75 -0.88
CA ILE A 87 -1.78 5.71 -1.09
C ILE A 87 -1.44 4.40 -1.81
N ILE A 88 -0.68 4.50 -2.90
CA ILE A 88 -0.21 3.37 -3.69
C ILE A 88 1.31 3.45 -3.74
N ASP A 89 1.98 2.56 -3.02
CA ASP A 89 3.43 2.46 -2.98
C ASP A 89 3.88 1.27 -3.83
N VAL A 90 4.34 1.54 -5.03
CA VAL A 90 4.80 0.50 -5.97
C VAL A 90 6.26 0.15 -5.66
N GLY A 91 6.45 -0.99 -5.00
CA GLY A 91 7.77 -1.55 -4.72
C GLY A 91 8.32 -2.39 -5.86
N GLU A 92 9.45 -3.06 -5.63
CA GLU A 92 10.08 -3.95 -6.60
C GLU A 92 9.23 -5.20 -6.86
N LEU A 93 8.80 -5.90 -5.80
CA LEU A 93 8.10 -7.19 -5.90
C LEU A 93 6.59 -7.07 -5.65
N SER A 94 6.17 -6.07 -4.92
CA SER A 94 4.78 -5.87 -4.51
C SER A 94 4.43 -4.40 -4.40
N THR A 95 3.12 -4.12 -4.34
CA THR A 95 2.59 -2.79 -4.10
C THR A 95 1.83 -2.78 -2.78
N ASN A 96 2.16 -1.84 -1.91
CA ASN A 96 1.38 -1.56 -0.72
C ASN A 96 0.27 -0.56 -1.05
N LEU A 97 -0.93 -0.90 -0.64
CA LEU A 97 -2.13 -0.11 -0.82
C LEU A 97 -2.67 0.28 0.55
N VAL A 98 -2.82 1.57 0.78
CA VAL A 98 -3.38 2.10 2.02
C VAL A 98 -4.51 3.05 1.70
N VAL A 99 -5.71 2.75 2.18
CA VAL A 99 -6.80 3.73 2.19
C VAL A 99 -6.88 4.32 3.58
N THR A 100 -6.80 5.64 3.65
CA THR A 100 -6.89 6.39 4.91
C THR A 100 -8.25 7.04 5.03
N TYR A 101 -8.63 7.36 6.26
CA TYR A 101 -9.67 8.33 6.56
C TYR A 101 -9.16 9.20 7.70
N GLY A 102 -9.05 10.50 7.44
CA GLY A 102 -8.20 11.33 8.26
C GLY A 102 -6.72 10.93 8.11
N ASP A 103 -5.98 11.05 9.16
CA ASP A 103 -4.55 10.74 9.24
C ASP A 103 -4.23 9.29 9.68
N ALA A 104 -5.19 8.38 9.55
CA ALA A 104 -5.02 6.99 9.96
C ALA A 104 -5.41 5.99 8.87
N PRO A 105 -4.69 4.86 8.73
CA PRO A 105 -5.07 3.76 7.86
C PRO A 105 -6.43 3.17 8.28
N ARG A 106 -7.27 2.86 7.28
CA ARG A 106 -8.55 2.14 7.45
C ARG A 106 -8.58 0.85 6.66
N LEU A 107 -7.79 0.77 5.62
CA LEU A 107 -7.56 -0.44 4.82
C LEU A 107 -6.09 -0.49 4.45
N VAL A 108 -5.47 -1.63 4.69
CA VAL A 108 -4.10 -1.94 4.26
C VAL A 108 -4.14 -3.24 3.48
N ARG A 109 -3.54 -3.27 2.31
CA ARG A 109 -3.37 -4.47 1.49
C ARG A 109 -2.03 -4.45 0.79
N THR A 110 -1.47 -5.63 0.59
CA THR A 110 -0.32 -5.84 -0.29
C THR A 110 -0.81 -6.58 -1.54
N ILE A 111 -0.56 -5.99 -2.70
CA ILE A 111 -0.82 -6.59 -4.01
C ILE A 111 0.51 -7.21 -4.48
N PRO A 112 0.55 -8.50 -4.87
CA PRO A 112 1.79 -9.17 -5.29
C PRO A 112 2.16 -8.79 -6.74
N THR A 113 2.14 -7.50 -7.03
CA THR A 113 2.50 -6.89 -8.31
C THR A 113 3.36 -5.68 -8.01
N GLY A 114 4.58 -5.67 -8.48
CA GLY A 114 5.54 -4.57 -8.38
C GLY A 114 6.21 -4.31 -9.72
N LEU A 115 7.27 -3.50 -9.73
CA LEU A 115 8.04 -3.20 -10.93
C LEU A 115 8.53 -4.47 -11.62
N HIS A 116 9.02 -5.46 -10.87
CA HIS A 116 9.50 -6.74 -11.41
C HIS A 116 8.45 -7.46 -12.27
N SER A 117 7.17 -7.39 -11.87
CA SER A 117 6.07 -8.00 -12.66
C SER A 117 5.90 -7.32 -14.02
N LEU A 118 6.03 -5.99 -14.08
CA LEU A 118 6.00 -5.23 -15.32
C LEU A 118 7.23 -5.52 -16.18
N VAL A 119 8.43 -5.55 -15.56
CA VAL A 119 9.69 -5.88 -16.25
C VAL A 119 9.61 -7.25 -16.88
N LYS A 120 9.16 -8.26 -16.13
CA LYS A 120 9.00 -9.63 -16.63
C LYS A 120 8.04 -9.72 -17.83
N ALA A 121 6.92 -9.00 -17.78
CA ALA A 121 5.99 -8.93 -18.90
C ALA A 121 6.62 -8.25 -20.12
N ALA A 122 7.36 -7.16 -19.92
CA ALA A 122 8.05 -6.47 -20.99
C ALA A 122 9.15 -7.31 -21.64
N VAL A 123 9.95 -8.05 -20.85
CA VAL A 123 10.94 -9.02 -21.36
C VAL A 123 10.27 -10.02 -22.31
N GLN A 124 9.16 -10.62 -21.87
CA GLN A 124 8.46 -11.65 -22.64
C GLN A 124 7.81 -11.11 -23.92
N ASN A 125 7.17 -9.94 -23.85
CA ASN A 125 6.36 -9.42 -24.94
C ASN A 125 7.15 -8.56 -25.93
N LEU A 126 8.28 -7.97 -25.53
CA LEU A 126 9.16 -7.21 -26.42
C LEU A 126 10.38 -8.01 -26.87
N ASN A 127 10.61 -9.19 -26.29
CA ASN A 127 11.79 -10.03 -26.56
C ASN A 127 13.10 -9.27 -26.37
N VAL A 128 13.25 -8.62 -25.22
CA VAL A 128 14.43 -7.84 -24.83
C VAL A 128 15.00 -8.37 -23.52
N GLU A 129 16.25 -8.00 -23.21
CA GLU A 129 16.90 -8.33 -21.92
C GLU A 129 16.26 -7.55 -20.76
N GLU A 130 16.39 -8.08 -19.53
CA GLU A 130 15.73 -7.54 -18.33
C GLU A 130 16.11 -6.08 -18.05
N ASP A 131 17.40 -5.74 -18.16
CA ASP A 131 17.88 -4.38 -17.95
C ASP A 131 17.29 -3.40 -18.97
N GLN A 132 17.15 -3.83 -20.22
CA GLN A 132 16.53 -3.05 -21.27
C GLN A 132 15.02 -2.86 -21.04
N ALA A 133 14.32 -3.92 -20.65
CA ALA A 133 12.92 -3.84 -20.30
C ALA A 133 12.67 -2.88 -19.14
N ARG A 134 13.51 -2.96 -18.09
CA ARG A 134 13.46 -2.03 -16.95
C ARG A 134 13.67 -0.57 -17.38
N GLN A 135 14.66 -0.31 -18.20
CA GLN A 135 14.90 1.01 -18.75
C GLN A 135 13.71 1.53 -19.58
N PHE A 136 13.09 0.66 -20.39
CA PHE A 136 11.93 1.03 -21.17
C PHE A 136 10.74 1.42 -20.30
N ILE A 137 10.45 0.69 -19.23
CA ILE A 137 9.38 1.00 -18.30
C ILE A 137 9.65 2.33 -17.59
N ILE A 138 10.86 2.54 -17.06
CA ILE A 138 11.18 3.79 -16.33
C ILE A 138 11.22 4.99 -17.26
N LYS A 139 11.69 4.84 -18.50
CA LYS A 139 11.88 5.95 -19.43
C LYS A 139 10.62 6.29 -20.23
N PHE A 140 9.89 5.29 -20.68
CA PHE A 140 8.74 5.45 -21.57
C PHE A 140 7.41 5.19 -20.87
N GLY A 141 7.41 4.29 -19.86
CA GLY A 141 6.25 3.96 -19.04
C GLY A 141 5.03 3.56 -19.86
N LEU A 142 3.91 4.14 -19.53
CA LEU A 142 2.61 3.88 -20.16
C LEU A 142 2.25 4.93 -21.22
N ALA A 143 3.23 5.71 -21.70
CA ALA A 143 3.01 6.78 -22.65
C ALA A 143 2.68 6.21 -24.06
N PRO A 144 1.49 6.47 -24.62
CA PRO A 144 1.06 5.89 -25.90
C PRO A 144 1.79 6.49 -27.11
N ASP A 145 2.35 7.69 -26.96
CA ASP A 145 3.11 8.42 -27.96
C ASP A 145 4.61 8.04 -28.01
N ARG A 146 5.05 7.18 -27.10
CA ARG A 146 6.44 6.71 -27.01
C ARG A 146 6.53 5.28 -27.51
N LEU A 147 7.48 5.03 -28.43
CA LEU A 147 7.66 3.72 -29.07
C LEU A 147 6.33 3.13 -29.57
N GLU A 148 5.46 3.98 -30.14
CA GLU A 148 4.15 3.56 -30.64
C GLU A 148 3.28 2.82 -29.60
N GLY A 149 3.49 3.10 -28.31
CA GLY A 149 2.78 2.45 -27.21
C GLY A 149 3.21 1.01 -26.92
N GLN A 150 4.29 0.51 -27.55
CA GLN A 150 4.72 -0.88 -27.40
C GLN A 150 4.99 -1.29 -25.97
N VAL A 151 5.57 -0.39 -25.15
CA VAL A 151 5.84 -0.67 -23.72
C VAL A 151 4.52 -0.84 -22.96
N TYR A 152 3.54 0.05 -23.19
CA TYR A 152 2.20 -0.07 -22.59
C TYR A 152 1.55 -1.40 -22.95
N HIS A 153 1.50 -1.74 -24.25
CA HIS A 153 0.89 -3.00 -24.69
C HIS A 153 1.60 -4.25 -24.14
N ALA A 154 2.92 -4.16 -23.97
CA ALA A 154 3.69 -5.26 -23.42
C ALA A 154 3.33 -5.59 -21.95
N VAL A 155 2.90 -4.59 -21.16
CA VAL A 155 2.60 -4.74 -19.73
C VAL A 155 1.08 -4.68 -19.43
N GLU A 156 0.24 -4.50 -20.43
CA GLU A 156 -1.21 -4.23 -20.30
C GLU A 156 -1.93 -5.27 -19.43
N ASN A 157 -1.69 -6.56 -19.66
CA ASN A 157 -2.32 -7.63 -18.88
C ASN A 157 -1.98 -7.55 -17.38
N VAL A 158 -0.75 -7.21 -17.04
CA VAL A 158 -0.33 -7.04 -15.64
C VAL A 158 -1.02 -5.83 -15.02
N LEU A 159 -1.11 -4.74 -15.79
CA LEU A 159 -1.78 -3.51 -15.36
C LEU A 159 -3.29 -3.70 -15.17
N GLU A 160 -3.97 -4.47 -16.02
CA GLU A 160 -5.39 -4.76 -15.86
C GLU A 160 -5.66 -5.56 -14.58
N GLY A 161 -4.85 -6.58 -14.30
CA GLY A 161 -4.91 -7.32 -13.04
C GLY A 161 -4.67 -6.42 -11.82
N PHE A 162 -3.69 -5.54 -11.91
CA PHE A 162 -3.39 -4.56 -10.88
C PHE A 162 -4.57 -3.58 -10.66
N ALA A 163 -5.12 -3.02 -11.72
CA ALA A 163 -6.26 -2.09 -11.65
C ALA A 163 -7.52 -2.76 -11.06
N ALA A 164 -7.75 -4.03 -11.34
CA ALA A 164 -8.84 -4.80 -10.75
C ALA A 164 -8.70 -4.90 -9.22
N GLU A 165 -7.48 -5.14 -8.71
CA GLU A 165 -7.22 -5.19 -7.26
C GLU A 165 -7.36 -3.81 -6.60
N LEU A 166 -6.96 -2.72 -7.29
CA LEU A 166 -7.20 -1.34 -6.81
C LEU A 166 -8.70 -1.08 -6.67
N THR A 167 -9.46 -1.33 -7.74
CA THR A 167 -10.91 -1.10 -7.78
C THR A 167 -11.65 -1.89 -6.71
N LYS A 168 -11.26 -3.16 -6.52
CA LYS A 168 -11.80 -4.03 -5.47
C LYS A 168 -11.52 -3.46 -4.07
N SER A 169 -10.32 -2.93 -3.84
CA SER A 169 -9.93 -2.34 -2.55
C SER A 169 -10.70 -1.06 -2.25
N ILE A 170 -10.88 -0.18 -3.25
CA ILE A 170 -11.67 1.03 -3.13
C ILE A 170 -13.14 0.68 -2.81
N LYS A 171 -13.74 -0.28 -3.55
CA LYS A 171 -15.11 -0.73 -3.30
C LYS A 171 -15.28 -1.32 -1.90
N PHE A 172 -14.31 -2.11 -1.44
CA PHE A 172 -14.34 -2.66 -0.09
C PHE A 172 -14.34 -1.55 0.97
N PHE A 173 -13.47 -0.55 0.82
CA PHE A 173 -13.46 0.62 1.69
C PHE A 173 -14.80 1.37 1.67
N GLN A 174 -15.34 1.66 0.48
CA GLN A 174 -16.61 2.38 0.32
C GLN A 174 -17.80 1.63 0.92
N THR A 175 -17.78 0.29 0.87
CA THR A 175 -18.81 -0.53 1.54
C THR A 175 -18.78 -0.33 3.06
N ARG A 176 -17.59 -0.19 3.63
CA ARG A 176 -17.38 0.05 5.06
C ARG A 176 -17.62 1.52 5.46
N TYR A 177 -17.34 2.44 4.55
CA TYR A 177 -17.47 3.89 4.77
C TYR A 177 -18.29 4.54 3.64
N PRO A 178 -19.62 4.28 3.55
CA PRO A 178 -20.42 4.63 2.39
C PRO A 178 -20.54 6.14 2.14
N ASN A 179 -20.35 6.96 3.18
CA ASN A 179 -20.41 8.41 3.09
C ASN A 179 -19.03 9.09 2.98
N THR A 180 -17.99 8.29 2.73
CA THR A 180 -16.60 8.77 2.70
C THR A 180 -15.97 8.40 1.36
N PRO A 181 -16.17 9.20 0.30
CA PRO A 181 -15.51 8.95 -0.98
C PRO A 181 -14.00 9.13 -0.84
N VAL A 182 -13.23 8.33 -1.59
CA VAL A 182 -11.79 8.54 -1.73
C VAL A 182 -11.57 9.80 -2.57
N GLY A 183 -11.02 10.84 -1.97
CA GLY A 183 -10.89 12.17 -2.56
C GLY A 183 -9.61 12.39 -3.36
N GLY A 184 -8.69 11.43 -3.39
CA GLY A 184 -7.47 11.54 -4.18
C GLY A 184 -6.50 10.40 -3.96
N ILE A 185 -5.54 10.28 -4.91
CA ILE A 185 -4.51 9.26 -4.91
C ILE A 185 -3.14 9.89 -4.70
N LEU A 186 -2.32 9.25 -3.89
CA LEU A 186 -0.89 9.54 -3.74
C LEU A 186 -0.09 8.34 -4.24
N LEU A 187 0.85 8.59 -5.13
CA LEU A 187 1.75 7.58 -5.65
C LEU A 187 3.11 7.70 -4.99
N SER A 188 3.68 6.57 -4.60
CA SER A 188 5.00 6.43 -4.03
C SER A 188 5.77 5.31 -4.73
N GLY A 189 7.07 5.21 -4.42
CA GLY A 189 7.94 4.23 -5.04
C GLY A 189 8.00 4.36 -6.56
N TYR A 190 8.02 3.25 -7.27
CA TYR A 190 8.07 3.24 -8.74
C TYR A 190 6.81 3.83 -9.37
N GLY A 191 5.67 3.81 -8.69
CA GLY A 191 4.44 4.42 -9.19
C GLY A 191 4.54 5.92 -9.44
N SER A 192 5.41 6.62 -8.71
CA SER A 192 5.64 8.05 -8.86
C SER A 192 6.61 8.42 -10.00
N VAL A 193 7.39 7.46 -10.51
CA VAL A 193 8.42 7.70 -11.53
C VAL A 193 8.11 7.08 -12.90
N ILE A 194 7.20 6.08 -12.96
CA ILE A 194 6.77 5.48 -14.23
C ILE A 194 5.89 6.49 -14.98
N PRO A 195 6.29 6.94 -16.20
CA PRO A 195 5.52 7.90 -16.97
C PRO A 195 4.08 7.44 -17.23
N LYS A 196 3.11 8.31 -17.05
CA LYS A 196 1.67 8.08 -17.27
C LYS A 196 1.00 7.05 -16.35
N PHE A 197 1.72 6.54 -15.32
CA PHE A 197 1.14 5.58 -14.37
C PHE A 197 0.00 6.21 -13.55
N GLY A 198 0.17 7.45 -13.09
CA GLY A 198 -0.89 8.16 -12.36
C GLY A 198 -2.15 8.37 -13.19
N GLU A 199 -2.00 8.78 -14.47
CA GLU A 199 -3.12 8.95 -15.40
C GLU A 199 -3.85 7.61 -15.63
N TYR A 200 -3.09 6.51 -15.77
CA TYR A 200 -3.66 5.18 -15.90
C TYR A 200 -4.50 4.80 -14.66
N VAL A 201 -3.93 4.97 -13.46
CA VAL A 201 -4.62 4.66 -12.20
C VAL A 201 -5.89 5.51 -12.05
N THR A 202 -5.82 6.80 -12.32
CA THR A 202 -6.98 7.71 -12.31
C THR A 202 -8.05 7.25 -13.30
N ALA A 203 -7.69 6.90 -14.52
CA ALA A 203 -8.63 6.44 -15.54
C ALA A 203 -9.33 5.13 -15.13
N LYS A 204 -8.62 4.20 -14.46
CA LYS A 204 -9.17 2.91 -14.03
C LYS A 204 -9.99 2.98 -12.75
N THR A 205 -9.66 3.89 -11.85
CA THR A 205 -10.33 3.99 -10.52
C THR A 205 -11.41 5.07 -10.49
N GLY A 206 -11.35 6.06 -11.37
CA GLY A 206 -12.18 7.26 -11.32
C GLY A 206 -11.81 8.23 -10.18
N VAL A 207 -10.69 8.02 -9.50
CA VAL A 207 -10.17 8.86 -8.41
C VAL A 207 -8.97 9.64 -8.91
N ALA A 208 -8.92 10.94 -8.66
CA ALA A 208 -7.85 11.85 -9.10
C ALA A 208 -6.62 11.80 -8.19
#